data_cb0dbfebfecaab576d08455db6f846dc
#
_entry.id   cb0dbfebfecaab576d08455db6f846dc
#
_cell.length_a   1.000
_cell.length_b   1.000
_cell.length_c   1.000
_cell.angle_alpha   90.00
_cell.angle_beta   90.00
_cell.angle_gamma   90.00
#
_symmetry.space_group_name_H-M   'P 1'
#
loop_
_entity.id
_entity.type
_entity.pdbx_description
1 polymer ?
#
loop_
_entity_poly.entity_id
_entity_poly.type
_entity_poly.pdbx_seq_one_letter_code
_entity_poly.pdbx_strand_id
1 'polypeptide(L)'
;MKIKIRDIYNFIGVFLLCALYFFETPISLLGTQLLIVLQIGITLCFIMAASVHGRISYSKKVYPYTLMWIMMIPFFLYGLLHSEKMVVFRILFGIIVCLFLATQDDWINNLKKMLLLFSGSAVFFTFFFWLIPSLYSYVVDFYGYYPPGTGQLKYGYRAGITAHYSQNGIFIAVFIMTLVTLILAESARKKSKYTNRLRLIIAGIAFLAFLLNGKRGTLVWCIVAIILTWFVSTEQKSKFVTRLIIIACVSVVLLQFAVENIPSLNFIVERFSELGSDNSSTDRFAMWGLAILNFTKSPLLGIGFLNFREQYSTNLAAQFIRDLTDISSYRRLDAHNVYIQVLCEMGIIGFVLYTGAIILLLKYTIKALKYFSKTQEYQYKYAAMLSFCFQIFYLLYSLSGNCLYDMTFYLYIIAMAITGALNFRIDKQRLE
;
A
#
# COMPACT_ATOMS: atom_id res chain seq x y z
N MET A 1 -14.81 22.05 -25.05
CA MET A 1 -14.59 20.62 -24.72
C MET A 1 -15.82 20.09 -24.00
N LYS A 2 -16.63 19.22 -24.63
CA LYS A 2 -17.80 18.61 -23.95
C LYS A 2 -17.28 17.57 -22.94
N ILE A 3 -17.44 17.84 -21.66
CA ILE A 3 -17.13 16.88 -20.60
C ILE A 3 -18.16 15.76 -20.66
N LYS A 4 -17.71 14.51 -20.81
CA LYS A 4 -18.61 13.37 -20.78
C LYS A 4 -19.03 13.08 -19.34
N ILE A 5 -20.30 12.80 -19.10
CA ILE A 5 -20.83 12.48 -17.76
C ILE A 5 -20.01 11.37 -17.06
N ARG A 6 -19.56 10.37 -17.82
CA ARG A 6 -18.68 9.30 -17.33
C ARG A 6 -17.39 9.84 -16.72
N ASP A 7 -16.77 10.85 -17.34
CA ASP A 7 -15.50 11.40 -16.88
C ASP A 7 -15.66 12.08 -15.51
N ILE A 8 -16.86 12.68 -15.28
CA ILE A 8 -17.22 13.27 -13.98
C ILE A 8 -17.32 12.20 -12.91
N TYR A 9 -18.05 11.11 -13.15
CA TYR A 9 -18.19 10.02 -12.19
C TYR A 9 -16.86 9.34 -11.90
N ASN A 10 -16.03 9.09 -12.92
CA ASN A 10 -14.69 8.55 -12.76
C ASN A 10 -13.79 9.48 -11.95
N PHE A 11 -13.86 10.79 -12.18
CA PHE A 11 -13.08 11.78 -11.44
C PHE A 11 -13.49 11.80 -9.96
N ILE A 12 -14.80 11.91 -9.69
CA ILE A 12 -15.33 11.94 -8.31
C ILE A 12 -15.00 10.62 -7.58
N GLY A 13 -15.26 9.47 -8.23
CA GLY A 13 -14.99 8.16 -7.64
C GLY A 13 -13.52 7.96 -7.30
N VAL A 14 -12.60 8.35 -8.19
CA VAL A 14 -11.14 8.25 -7.96
C VAL A 14 -10.68 9.24 -6.89
N PHE A 15 -11.21 10.47 -6.89
CA PHE A 15 -10.91 11.45 -5.85
C PHE A 15 -11.31 10.92 -4.48
N LEU A 16 -12.55 10.46 -4.33
CA LEU A 16 -13.05 9.90 -3.08
C LEU A 16 -12.31 8.63 -2.65
N LEU A 17 -11.94 7.76 -3.59
CA LEU A 17 -11.14 6.55 -3.30
C LEU A 17 -9.76 6.91 -2.73
N CYS A 18 -9.08 7.88 -3.35
CA CYS A 18 -7.81 8.37 -2.84
C CYS A 18 -7.99 9.08 -1.49
N ALA A 19 -9.02 9.92 -1.35
CA ALA A 19 -9.32 10.58 -0.08
C ALA A 19 -9.60 9.56 1.03
N LEU A 20 -10.38 8.51 0.74
CA LEU A 20 -10.64 7.42 1.67
C LEU A 20 -9.34 6.72 2.08
N TYR A 21 -8.48 6.39 1.12
CA TYR A 21 -7.20 5.75 1.39
C TYR A 21 -6.29 6.60 2.30
N PHE A 22 -6.16 7.90 2.01
CA PHE A 22 -5.26 8.78 2.76
C PHE A 22 -5.84 9.27 4.09
N PHE A 23 -7.16 9.35 4.20
CA PHE A 23 -7.87 9.89 5.37
C PHE A 23 -8.78 8.88 6.07
N GLU A 24 -8.60 7.58 5.86
CA GLU A 24 -9.42 6.56 6.52
C GLU A 24 -9.43 6.71 8.05
N THR A 25 -8.26 6.91 8.66
CA THR A 25 -8.15 7.05 10.11
C THR A 25 -8.90 8.29 10.63
N PRO A 26 -8.67 9.51 10.13
CA PRO A 26 -9.47 10.67 10.56
C PRO A 26 -10.96 10.53 10.26
N ILE A 27 -11.34 9.93 9.13
CA ILE A 27 -12.75 9.69 8.80
C ILE A 27 -13.38 8.70 9.79
N SER A 28 -12.66 7.65 10.19
CA SER A 28 -13.15 6.68 11.18
C SER A 28 -13.34 7.29 12.57
N LEU A 29 -12.56 8.31 12.93
CA LEU A 29 -12.74 9.07 14.17
C LEU A 29 -14.03 9.92 14.18
N LEU A 30 -14.43 10.43 12.99
CA LEU A 30 -15.69 11.16 12.83
C LEU A 30 -16.91 10.23 12.86
N GLY A 31 -16.72 8.94 12.65
CA GLY A 31 -17.73 7.90 12.77
C GLY A 31 -17.61 6.81 11.70
N THR A 32 -17.75 5.58 12.12
CA THR A 32 -17.73 4.41 11.23
C THR A 32 -18.84 4.45 10.17
N GLN A 33 -19.97 5.08 10.47
CA GLN A 33 -21.07 5.28 9.53
C GLN A 33 -20.65 6.15 8.34
N LEU A 34 -19.90 7.23 8.58
CA LEU A 34 -19.40 8.10 7.51
C LEU A 34 -18.50 7.34 6.56
N LEU A 35 -17.66 6.44 7.08
CA LEU A 35 -16.76 5.61 6.28
C LEU A 35 -17.54 4.65 5.36
N ILE A 36 -18.60 4.03 5.88
CA ILE A 36 -19.51 3.17 5.10
C ILE A 36 -20.23 3.98 4.00
N VAL A 37 -20.76 5.16 4.34
CA VAL A 37 -21.42 6.04 3.38
C VAL A 37 -20.47 6.44 2.25
N LEU A 38 -19.22 6.76 2.56
CA LEU A 38 -18.20 7.07 1.55
C LEU A 38 -17.90 5.86 0.66
N GLN A 39 -17.76 4.67 1.22
CA GLN A 39 -17.54 3.44 0.44
C GLN A 39 -18.70 3.16 -0.51
N ILE A 40 -19.94 3.33 -0.05
CA ILE A 40 -21.15 3.21 -0.89
C ILE A 40 -21.12 4.27 -1.99
N GLY A 41 -20.86 5.54 -1.65
CA GLY A 41 -20.80 6.64 -2.63
C GLY A 41 -19.75 6.42 -3.71
N ILE A 42 -18.56 5.95 -3.35
CA ILE A 42 -17.49 5.58 -4.30
C ILE A 42 -17.96 4.44 -5.22
N THR A 43 -18.56 3.41 -4.65
CA THR A 43 -19.09 2.27 -5.42
C THR A 43 -20.14 2.73 -6.43
N LEU A 44 -21.10 3.57 -6.02
CA LEU A 44 -22.11 4.14 -6.90
C LEU A 44 -21.50 4.97 -8.03
N CYS A 45 -20.48 5.80 -7.76
CA CYS A 45 -19.78 6.54 -8.81
C CYS A 45 -19.20 5.61 -9.88
N PHE A 46 -18.57 4.49 -9.49
CA PHE A 46 -18.00 3.56 -10.46
C PHE A 46 -19.05 2.71 -11.17
N ILE A 47 -20.16 2.35 -10.52
CA ILE A 47 -21.31 1.71 -11.15
C ILE A 47 -21.88 2.64 -12.22
N MET A 48 -22.13 3.91 -11.91
CA MET A 48 -22.66 4.89 -12.84
C MET A 48 -21.71 5.12 -14.02
N ALA A 49 -20.40 5.25 -13.76
CA ALA A 49 -19.41 5.37 -14.82
C ALA A 49 -19.38 4.16 -15.75
N ALA A 50 -19.51 2.94 -15.22
CA ALA A 50 -19.57 1.72 -16.02
C ALA A 50 -20.86 1.59 -16.81
N SER A 51 -22.02 1.99 -16.23
CA SER A 51 -23.36 1.86 -16.83
C SER A 51 -23.59 2.79 -18.02
N VAL A 52 -22.93 3.95 -18.07
CA VAL A 52 -23.05 4.92 -19.20
C VAL A 52 -22.67 4.30 -20.55
N HIS A 53 -21.94 3.18 -20.59
CA HIS A 53 -21.55 2.48 -21.82
C HIS A 53 -22.51 1.37 -22.26
N GLY A 54 -23.60 1.14 -21.54
CA GLY A 54 -24.68 0.20 -21.90
C GLY A 54 -24.35 -1.28 -21.70
N ARG A 55 -23.12 -1.72 -21.83
CA ARG A 55 -22.68 -3.12 -21.57
C ARG A 55 -21.42 -3.13 -20.72
N ILE A 56 -21.52 -3.75 -19.56
CA ILE A 56 -20.38 -4.03 -18.71
C ILE A 56 -19.68 -5.26 -19.28
N SER A 57 -18.46 -5.10 -19.77
CA SER A 57 -17.64 -6.19 -20.30
C SER A 57 -16.33 -6.31 -19.52
N TYR A 58 -15.91 -7.53 -19.27
CA TYR A 58 -14.67 -7.85 -18.55
C TYR A 58 -13.69 -8.58 -19.45
N SER A 59 -12.40 -8.33 -19.26
CA SER A 59 -11.39 -9.24 -19.75
C SER A 59 -11.51 -10.60 -19.05
N LYS A 60 -11.50 -11.69 -19.83
CA LYS A 60 -11.48 -13.06 -19.26
C LYS A 60 -10.32 -13.29 -18.30
N LYS A 61 -9.28 -12.46 -18.34
CA LYS A 61 -8.09 -12.53 -17.46
C LYS A 61 -8.35 -11.98 -16.06
N VAL A 62 -9.47 -11.24 -15.85
CA VAL A 62 -9.87 -10.74 -14.53
C VAL A 62 -10.45 -11.86 -13.67
N TYR A 63 -11.19 -12.79 -14.29
CA TYR A 63 -11.90 -13.83 -13.55
C TYR A 63 -11.02 -14.70 -12.63
N PRO A 64 -9.84 -15.21 -13.02
CA PRO A 64 -9.12 -16.16 -12.19
C PRO A 64 -8.72 -15.61 -10.82
N TYR A 65 -8.15 -14.40 -10.75
CA TYR A 65 -7.75 -13.84 -9.46
C TYR A 65 -8.93 -13.28 -8.68
N THR A 66 -9.95 -12.72 -9.37
CA THR A 66 -11.17 -12.23 -8.72
C THR A 66 -11.98 -13.38 -8.13
N LEU A 67 -12.06 -14.51 -8.85
CA LEU A 67 -12.74 -15.70 -8.35
C LEU A 67 -12.11 -16.20 -7.04
N MET A 68 -10.78 -16.20 -6.94
CA MET A 68 -10.10 -16.58 -5.70
C MET A 68 -10.48 -15.65 -4.53
N TRP A 69 -10.58 -14.33 -4.76
CA TRP A 69 -11.08 -13.38 -3.76
C TRP A 69 -12.53 -13.65 -3.38
N ILE A 70 -13.39 -13.98 -4.36
CA ILE A 70 -14.78 -14.35 -4.10
C ILE A 70 -14.87 -15.64 -3.29
N MET A 71 -14.04 -16.64 -3.58
CA MET A 71 -14.00 -17.90 -2.82
C MET A 71 -13.53 -17.70 -1.37
N MET A 72 -12.82 -16.60 -1.06
CA MET A 72 -12.46 -16.25 0.31
C MET A 72 -13.57 -15.53 1.09
N ILE A 73 -14.67 -15.10 0.44
CA ILE A 73 -15.78 -14.40 1.12
C ILE A 73 -16.31 -15.15 2.36
N PRO A 74 -16.52 -16.47 2.35
CA PRO A 74 -16.97 -17.17 3.55
C PRO A 74 -16.06 -16.98 4.77
N PHE A 75 -14.73 -16.93 4.57
CA PHE A 75 -13.78 -16.64 5.64
C PHE A 75 -13.95 -15.19 6.14
N PHE A 76 -14.10 -14.21 5.24
CA PHE A 76 -14.30 -12.82 5.62
C PHE A 76 -15.63 -12.60 6.35
N LEU A 77 -16.70 -13.29 5.95
CA LEU A 77 -18.00 -13.20 6.62
C LEU A 77 -17.92 -13.72 8.06
N TYR A 78 -17.09 -14.72 8.33
CA TYR A 78 -16.82 -15.17 9.70
C TYR A 78 -16.26 -14.01 10.56
N GLY A 79 -15.38 -13.18 9.99
CA GLY A 79 -14.82 -12.00 10.66
C GLY A 79 -15.85 -10.93 11.05
N LEU A 80 -17.07 -10.93 10.45
CA LEU A 80 -18.14 -10.01 10.83
C LEU A 80 -18.69 -10.30 12.25
N LEU A 81 -18.45 -11.50 12.78
CA LEU A 81 -18.82 -11.88 14.14
C LEU A 81 -17.94 -11.20 15.19
N HIS A 82 -16.80 -10.61 14.77
CA HIS A 82 -15.83 -9.95 15.62
C HIS A 82 -16.00 -8.42 15.61
N SER A 83 -15.35 -7.73 16.54
CA SER A 83 -15.43 -6.27 16.69
C SER A 83 -14.82 -5.48 15.53
N GLU A 84 -13.89 -6.08 14.79
CA GLU A 84 -13.10 -5.44 13.70
C GLU A 84 -13.80 -5.49 12.32
N LYS A 85 -15.11 -5.27 12.28
CA LYS A 85 -15.93 -5.31 11.06
C LYS A 85 -15.39 -4.46 9.91
N MET A 86 -14.68 -3.37 10.22
CA MET A 86 -14.13 -2.45 9.24
C MET A 86 -13.12 -3.09 8.28
N VAL A 87 -12.35 -4.08 8.74
CA VAL A 87 -11.42 -4.83 7.89
C VAL A 87 -12.18 -5.61 6.82
N VAL A 88 -13.26 -6.28 7.22
CA VAL A 88 -14.12 -7.05 6.31
C VAL A 88 -14.79 -6.12 5.28
N PHE A 89 -15.37 -5.01 5.73
CA PHE A 89 -15.99 -4.02 4.84
C PHE A 89 -14.97 -3.47 3.83
N ARG A 90 -13.74 -3.18 4.25
CA ARG A 90 -12.66 -2.72 3.36
C ARG A 90 -12.36 -3.75 2.26
N ILE A 91 -12.27 -5.03 2.62
CA ILE A 91 -11.98 -6.11 1.67
C ILE A 91 -13.14 -6.27 0.68
N LEU A 92 -14.37 -6.36 1.16
CA LEU A 92 -15.56 -6.51 0.29
C LEU A 92 -15.73 -5.30 -0.63
N PHE A 93 -15.62 -4.09 -0.09
CA PHE A 93 -15.62 -2.85 -0.88
C PHE A 93 -14.55 -2.88 -1.96
N GLY A 94 -13.31 -3.27 -1.60
CA GLY A 94 -12.20 -3.35 -2.54
C GLY A 94 -12.45 -4.31 -3.70
N ILE A 95 -13.01 -5.49 -3.43
CA ILE A 95 -13.37 -6.47 -4.46
C ILE A 95 -14.41 -5.86 -5.43
N ILE A 96 -15.46 -5.23 -4.88
CA ILE A 96 -16.54 -4.63 -5.68
C ILE A 96 -15.99 -3.49 -6.55
N VAL A 97 -15.26 -2.55 -5.95
CA VAL A 97 -14.67 -1.41 -6.68
C VAL A 97 -13.72 -1.87 -7.78
N CYS A 98 -12.91 -2.88 -7.50
CA CYS A 98 -12.01 -3.45 -8.49
C CYS A 98 -12.76 -4.03 -9.70
N LEU A 99 -13.89 -4.70 -9.49
CA LEU A 99 -14.71 -5.24 -10.58
C LEU A 99 -15.18 -4.14 -11.51
N PHE A 100 -15.71 -3.01 -10.99
CA PHE A 100 -16.19 -1.91 -11.83
C PHE A 100 -15.05 -1.15 -12.51
N LEU A 101 -13.95 -0.88 -11.82
CA LEU A 101 -12.79 -0.22 -12.41
C LEU A 101 -12.08 -1.05 -13.48
N ALA A 102 -12.15 -2.37 -13.40
CA ALA A 102 -11.57 -3.27 -14.40
C ALA A 102 -12.31 -3.27 -15.75
N THR A 103 -13.49 -2.65 -15.85
CA THR A 103 -14.29 -2.56 -17.09
C THR A 103 -13.92 -1.38 -17.98
N GLN A 104 -13.04 -0.50 -17.54
CA GLN A 104 -12.71 0.76 -18.21
C GLN A 104 -11.30 1.21 -17.85
N ASP A 105 -10.68 2.10 -18.64
CA ASP A 105 -9.29 2.57 -18.46
C ASP A 105 -9.16 4.09 -18.31
N ASP A 106 -10.22 4.85 -18.49
CA ASP A 106 -10.21 6.34 -18.50
C ASP A 106 -9.85 6.94 -17.13
N TRP A 107 -10.15 6.24 -16.04
CA TRP A 107 -9.89 6.67 -14.68
C TRP A 107 -8.40 6.68 -14.29
N ILE A 108 -7.54 5.93 -15.01
CA ILE A 108 -6.12 5.76 -14.68
C ILE A 108 -5.37 7.09 -14.64
N ASN A 109 -5.69 8.02 -15.56
CA ASN A 109 -5.02 9.33 -15.57
C ASN A 109 -5.44 10.21 -14.39
N ASN A 110 -6.69 10.11 -13.95
CA ASN A 110 -7.16 10.79 -12.75
C ASN A 110 -6.52 10.20 -11.50
N LEU A 111 -6.41 8.87 -11.40
CA LEU A 111 -5.72 8.21 -10.32
C LEU A 111 -4.28 8.73 -10.15
N LYS A 112 -3.52 8.81 -11.23
CA LYS A 112 -2.15 9.35 -11.21
C LYS A 112 -2.09 10.73 -10.56
N LYS A 113 -2.99 11.64 -10.96
CA LYS A 113 -3.03 13.00 -10.43
C LYS A 113 -3.38 13.01 -8.94
N MET A 114 -4.38 12.21 -8.54
CA MET A 114 -4.83 12.12 -7.15
C MET A 114 -3.79 11.45 -6.25
N LEU A 115 -3.13 10.38 -6.70
CA LEU A 115 -2.03 9.79 -5.95
C LEU A 115 -0.90 10.79 -5.71
N LEU A 116 -0.48 11.56 -6.72
CA LEU A 116 0.54 12.58 -6.55
C LEU A 116 0.09 13.72 -5.61
N LEU A 117 -1.17 14.15 -5.70
CA LEU A 117 -1.72 15.19 -4.84
C LEU A 117 -1.74 14.74 -3.37
N PHE A 118 -2.44 13.63 -3.09
CA PHE A 118 -2.64 13.18 -1.72
C PHE A 118 -1.33 12.65 -1.08
N SER A 119 -0.54 11.85 -1.79
CA SER A 119 0.73 11.37 -1.23
C SER A 119 1.80 12.47 -1.16
N GLY A 120 1.74 13.46 -2.05
CA GLY A 120 2.58 14.66 -2.00
C GLY A 120 2.33 15.50 -0.75
N SER A 121 1.09 15.53 -0.24
CA SER A 121 0.81 16.20 1.03
C SER A 121 1.56 15.56 2.21
N ALA A 122 1.75 14.25 2.22
CA ALA A 122 2.54 13.57 3.25
C ALA A 122 4.01 14.05 3.26
N VAL A 123 4.59 14.21 2.08
CA VAL A 123 5.95 14.78 1.92
C VAL A 123 5.98 16.21 2.43
N PHE A 124 5.04 17.04 1.99
CA PHE A 124 4.94 18.45 2.39
C PHE A 124 4.81 18.60 3.91
N PHE A 125 3.86 17.92 4.54
CA PHE A 125 3.62 18.06 5.97
C PHE A 125 4.73 17.44 6.82
N THR A 126 5.50 16.47 6.34
CA THR A 126 6.69 15.99 7.02
C THR A 126 7.73 17.11 7.15
N PHE A 127 8.03 17.84 6.05
CA PHE A 127 8.92 18.99 6.09
C PHE A 127 8.34 20.17 6.85
N PHE A 128 7.06 20.45 6.67
CA PHE A 128 6.38 21.56 7.34
C PHE A 128 6.48 21.47 8.86
N PHE A 129 6.18 20.31 9.44
CA PHE A 129 6.29 20.09 10.89
C PHE A 129 7.73 19.89 11.36
N TRP A 130 8.65 19.49 10.49
CA TRP A 130 10.07 19.49 10.80
C TRP A 130 10.62 20.91 10.94
N LEU A 131 10.19 21.85 10.09
CA LEU A 131 10.59 23.25 10.14
C LEU A 131 9.87 24.05 11.22
N ILE A 132 8.61 23.71 11.50
CA ILE A 132 7.74 24.42 12.46
C ILE A 132 7.12 23.39 13.43
N PRO A 133 7.91 22.84 14.37
CA PRO A 133 7.44 21.77 15.27
C PRO A 133 6.26 22.17 16.17
N SER A 134 6.15 23.45 16.52
CA SER A 134 5.07 23.97 17.38
C SER A 134 3.67 23.74 16.83
N LEU A 135 3.51 23.72 15.50
CA LEU A 135 2.22 23.48 14.87
C LEU A 135 1.79 22.00 14.89
N TYR A 136 2.71 21.09 15.22
CA TYR A 136 2.36 19.66 15.30
C TYR A 136 1.39 19.35 16.47
N SER A 137 1.34 20.17 17.50
CA SER A 137 0.38 20.03 18.62
C SER A 137 -1.07 19.95 18.13
N TYR A 138 -1.44 20.75 17.13
CA TYR A 138 -2.80 20.72 16.55
C TYR A 138 -3.16 19.36 15.93
N VAL A 139 -2.18 18.64 15.36
CA VAL A 139 -2.38 17.28 14.83
C VAL A 139 -2.60 16.31 15.98
N VAL A 140 -1.83 16.44 17.06
CA VAL A 140 -1.98 15.62 18.26
C VAL A 140 -3.36 15.80 18.87
N ASP A 141 -3.79 17.05 19.04
CA ASP A 141 -5.09 17.40 19.62
C ASP A 141 -6.24 16.86 18.75
N PHE A 142 -6.12 16.97 17.43
CA PHE A 142 -7.13 16.46 16.51
C PHE A 142 -7.31 14.95 16.62
N TYR A 143 -6.22 14.20 16.72
CA TYR A 143 -6.34 12.74 16.81
C TYR A 143 -6.78 12.24 18.18
N GLY A 144 -6.53 12.98 19.26
CA GLY A 144 -6.92 12.61 20.63
C GLY A 144 -6.41 11.24 21.10
N TYR A 145 -5.53 10.62 20.33
CA TYR A 145 -5.19 9.20 20.43
C TYR A 145 -4.32 8.86 21.63
N TYR A 146 -3.64 9.88 22.15
CA TYR A 146 -2.67 9.67 23.22
C TYR A 146 -2.76 10.83 24.22
N PRO A 147 -2.70 10.53 25.53
CA PRO A 147 -2.56 11.56 26.54
C PRO A 147 -1.34 12.45 26.25
N PRO A 148 -1.38 13.73 26.60
CA PRO A 148 -0.22 14.62 26.49
C PRO A 148 1.01 13.95 27.11
N GLY A 149 2.11 13.88 26.37
CA GLY A 149 3.35 13.26 26.80
C GLY A 149 3.59 11.82 26.37
N THR A 150 2.63 11.16 25.72
CA THR A 150 2.78 9.79 25.20
C THR A 150 2.67 9.71 23.68
N GLY A 151 3.19 8.67 23.10
CA GLY A 151 2.99 8.17 21.73
C GLY A 151 3.16 9.17 20.59
N GLN A 152 2.20 10.02 20.31
CA GLN A 152 2.23 10.88 19.12
C GLN A 152 3.21 12.05 19.23
N LEU A 153 3.33 12.67 20.38
CA LEU A 153 4.36 13.69 20.65
C LEU A 153 5.77 13.10 20.44
N LYS A 154 5.93 11.79 20.73
CA LYS A 154 7.16 11.07 20.49
C LYS A 154 7.55 10.99 19.01
N TYR A 155 6.57 11.00 18.11
CA TYR A 155 6.83 10.88 16.67
C TYR A 155 7.00 12.23 15.96
N GLY A 156 6.35 13.29 16.45
CA GLY A 156 6.44 14.64 15.90
C GLY A 156 6.24 14.67 14.38
N TYR A 157 7.05 15.46 13.68
CA TYR A 157 7.04 15.61 12.23
C TYR A 157 7.09 14.28 11.45
N ARG A 158 7.58 13.20 12.05
CA ARG A 158 7.68 11.88 11.42
C ARG A 158 6.32 11.31 11.03
N ALA A 159 5.27 11.64 11.79
CA ALA A 159 3.92 11.21 11.48
C ALA A 159 3.22 12.13 10.46
N GLY A 160 3.76 13.34 10.17
CA GLY A 160 3.10 14.30 9.30
C GLY A 160 1.68 14.61 9.80
N ILE A 161 0.70 14.55 8.90
CA ILE A 161 -0.73 14.72 9.25
C ILE A 161 -1.43 13.39 9.55
N THR A 162 -0.70 12.28 9.64
CA THR A 162 -1.30 10.96 9.92
C THR A 162 -1.28 10.65 11.42
N ALA A 163 -2.08 9.67 11.83
CA ALA A 163 -2.10 9.23 13.22
C ALA A 163 -0.79 8.54 13.66
N HIS A 164 0.00 8.02 12.72
CA HIS A 164 1.20 7.24 13.04
C HIS A 164 2.27 7.36 11.95
N TYR A 165 3.54 7.49 12.36
CA TYR A 165 4.68 7.61 11.43
C TYR A 165 4.79 6.47 10.40
N SER A 166 4.25 5.27 10.71
CA SER A 166 4.20 4.17 9.75
C SER A 166 3.25 4.44 8.58
N GLN A 167 2.11 5.08 8.84
CA GLN A 167 1.16 5.48 7.80
C GLN A 167 1.78 6.54 6.90
N ASN A 168 2.37 7.57 7.51
CA ASN A 168 3.06 8.63 6.77
C ASN A 168 4.18 8.07 5.88
N GLY A 169 4.97 7.11 6.40
CA GLY A 169 6.00 6.42 5.62
C GLY A 169 5.44 5.67 4.40
N ILE A 170 4.27 5.02 4.53
CA ILE A 170 3.60 4.38 3.39
C ILE A 170 3.17 5.41 2.35
N PHE A 171 2.61 6.56 2.78
CA PHE A 171 2.18 7.61 1.86
C PHE A 171 3.35 8.24 1.11
N ILE A 172 4.47 8.50 1.79
CA ILE A 172 5.71 8.96 1.14
C ILE A 172 6.22 7.90 0.14
N ALA A 173 6.16 6.62 0.49
CA ALA A 173 6.52 5.53 -0.42
C ALA A 173 5.64 5.52 -1.69
N VAL A 174 4.32 5.71 -1.54
CA VAL A 174 3.38 5.82 -2.67
C VAL A 174 3.75 6.98 -3.59
N PHE A 175 4.12 8.14 -3.03
CA PHE A 175 4.56 9.28 -3.81
C PHE A 175 5.81 8.96 -4.63
N ILE A 176 6.84 8.41 -3.99
CA ILE A 176 8.10 8.04 -4.65
C ILE A 176 7.86 6.99 -5.74
N MET A 177 7.12 5.91 -5.43
CA MET A 177 6.78 4.86 -6.39
C MET A 177 6.03 5.42 -7.60
N THR A 178 5.07 6.33 -7.38
CA THR A 178 4.29 6.98 -8.45
C THR A 178 5.17 7.85 -9.33
N LEU A 179 6.07 8.66 -8.75
CA LEU A 179 7.00 9.51 -9.52
C LEU A 179 8.03 8.69 -10.28
N VAL A 180 8.67 7.72 -9.64
CA VAL A 180 9.74 6.95 -10.26
C VAL A 180 9.22 6.07 -11.39
N THR A 181 8.06 5.43 -11.21
CA THR A 181 7.44 4.65 -12.30
C THR A 181 7.06 5.54 -13.49
N LEU A 182 6.64 6.79 -13.25
CA LEU A 182 6.37 7.76 -14.30
C LEU A 182 7.66 8.17 -15.06
N ILE A 183 8.75 8.43 -14.33
CA ILE A 183 10.06 8.73 -14.92
C ILE A 183 10.54 7.55 -15.79
N LEU A 184 10.47 6.34 -15.27
CA LEU A 184 10.90 5.13 -15.97
C LEU A 184 10.04 4.87 -17.23
N ALA A 185 8.73 5.06 -17.16
CA ALA A 185 7.84 4.86 -18.31
C ALA A 185 8.11 5.88 -19.45
N GLU A 186 8.39 7.13 -19.10
CA GLU A 186 8.60 8.21 -20.07
C GLU A 186 10.07 8.43 -20.47
N SER A 187 11.01 7.67 -19.91
CA SER A 187 12.46 7.87 -20.11
C SER A 187 12.91 7.84 -21.58
N ALA A 188 12.21 7.09 -22.43
CA ALA A 188 12.49 6.99 -23.86
C ALA A 188 11.94 8.20 -24.67
N ARG A 189 11.16 9.10 -24.07
CA ARG A 189 10.48 10.19 -24.77
C ARG A 189 11.33 11.46 -24.76
N LYS A 190 11.77 11.93 -25.94
CA LYS A 190 12.62 13.14 -26.05
C LYS A 190 12.01 14.40 -25.42
N LYS A 191 10.69 14.62 -25.58
CA LYS A 191 9.96 15.78 -24.99
C LYS A 191 9.92 15.77 -23.45
N SER A 192 10.19 14.65 -22.81
CA SER A 192 10.07 14.46 -21.36
C SER A 192 11.35 14.77 -20.58
N LYS A 193 12.47 15.11 -21.23
CA LYS A 193 13.79 15.23 -20.58
C LYS A 193 13.81 16.26 -19.45
N TYR A 194 13.28 17.45 -19.67
CA TYR A 194 13.21 18.53 -18.66
C TYR A 194 12.25 18.13 -17.52
N THR A 195 11.05 17.68 -17.87
CA THR A 195 10.04 17.25 -16.90
C THR A 195 10.55 16.10 -16.03
N ASN A 196 11.30 15.16 -16.61
CA ASN A 196 11.87 14.05 -15.84
C ASN A 196 13.01 14.49 -14.91
N ARG A 197 13.80 15.52 -15.27
CA ARG A 197 14.78 16.12 -14.35
C ARG A 197 14.10 16.75 -13.13
N LEU A 198 13.02 17.52 -13.35
CA LEU A 198 12.24 18.10 -12.26
C LEU A 198 11.64 17.01 -11.37
N ARG A 199 11.06 15.98 -11.96
CA ARG A 199 10.52 14.82 -11.20
C ARG A 199 11.59 14.09 -10.38
N LEU A 200 12.82 13.97 -10.90
CA LEU A 200 13.96 13.40 -10.16
C LEU A 200 14.33 14.25 -8.95
N ILE A 201 14.36 15.57 -9.10
CA ILE A 201 14.60 16.49 -7.98
C ILE A 201 13.51 16.32 -6.92
N ILE A 202 12.23 16.32 -7.34
CA ILE A 202 11.10 16.12 -6.43
C ILE A 202 11.16 14.72 -5.74
N ALA A 203 11.55 13.67 -6.47
CA ALA A 203 11.75 12.36 -5.89
C ALA A 203 12.89 12.32 -4.88
N GLY A 204 13.97 13.05 -5.11
CA GLY A 204 15.06 13.24 -4.16
C GLY A 204 14.61 13.97 -2.89
N ILE A 205 13.83 15.03 -3.02
CA ILE A 205 13.22 15.73 -1.87
C ILE A 205 12.29 14.77 -1.09
N ALA A 206 11.46 14.02 -1.79
CA ALA A 206 10.58 13.04 -1.14
C ALA A 206 11.37 11.92 -0.44
N PHE A 207 12.51 11.52 -0.99
CA PHE A 207 13.40 10.56 -0.36
C PHE A 207 14.00 11.12 0.94
N LEU A 208 14.38 12.40 0.99
CA LEU A 208 14.80 13.06 2.24
C LEU A 208 13.67 13.08 3.27
N ALA A 209 12.43 13.39 2.87
CA ALA A 209 11.26 13.29 3.77
C ALA A 209 11.09 11.85 4.29
N PHE A 210 11.37 10.84 3.48
CA PHE A 210 11.32 9.44 3.88
C PHE A 210 12.40 9.08 4.89
N LEU A 211 13.62 9.58 4.71
CA LEU A 211 14.68 9.44 5.69
C LEU A 211 14.28 10.09 7.03
N LEU A 212 13.77 11.32 7.00
CA LEU A 212 13.25 12.02 8.18
C LEU A 212 12.11 11.26 8.87
N ASN A 213 11.25 10.58 8.13
CA ASN A 213 10.20 9.73 8.69
C ASN A 213 10.74 8.54 9.49
N GLY A 214 11.85 7.94 9.07
CA GLY A 214 12.58 6.90 9.79
C GLY A 214 11.90 5.52 9.87
N LYS A 215 10.92 5.22 9.00
CA LYS A 215 10.30 3.88 8.92
C LYS A 215 11.12 2.96 8.03
N ARG A 216 12.13 2.29 8.63
CA ARG A 216 13.12 1.44 7.95
C ARG A 216 12.50 0.39 7.00
N GLY A 217 11.56 -0.41 7.50
CA GLY A 217 10.97 -1.49 6.72
C GLY A 217 10.25 -0.98 5.47
N THR A 218 9.45 0.08 5.58
CA THR A 218 8.75 0.69 4.45
C THR A 218 9.74 1.26 3.42
N LEU A 219 10.83 1.89 3.88
CA LEU A 219 11.88 2.43 3.01
C LEU A 219 12.55 1.32 2.20
N VAL A 220 13.00 0.25 2.87
CA VAL A 220 13.66 -0.89 2.21
C VAL A 220 12.72 -1.52 1.18
N TRP A 221 11.49 -1.82 1.55
CA TRP A 221 10.54 -2.45 0.63
C TRP A 221 10.13 -1.56 -0.55
N CYS A 222 10.05 -0.24 -0.34
CA CYS A 222 9.84 0.73 -1.42
C CYS A 222 11.00 0.70 -2.43
N ILE A 223 12.24 0.74 -1.96
CA ILE A 223 13.45 0.68 -2.81
C ILE A 223 13.47 -0.63 -3.60
N VAL A 224 13.27 -1.77 -2.93
CA VAL A 224 13.27 -3.09 -3.59
C VAL A 224 12.15 -3.19 -4.63
N ALA A 225 10.95 -2.70 -4.33
CA ALA A 225 9.83 -2.68 -5.28
C ALA A 225 10.16 -1.86 -6.54
N ILE A 226 10.78 -0.69 -6.38
CA ILE A 226 11.24 0.16 -7.50
C ILE A 226 12.31 -0.53 -8.32
N ILE A 227 13.31 -1.12 -7.68
CA ILE A 227 14.42 -1.84 -8.35
C ILE A 227 13.86 -3.00 -9.18
N LEU A 228 12.99 -3.82 -8.60
CA LEU A 228 12.38 -4.94 -9.32
C LEU A 228 11.48 -4.47 -10.47
N THR A 229 10.73 -3.38 -10.28
CA THR A 229 9.92 -2.78 -11.35
C THR A 229 10.80 -2.30 -12.51
N TRP A 230 11.88 -1.61 -12.19
CA TRP A 230 12.85 -1.15 -13.19
C TRP A 230 13.51 -2.33 -13.90
N PHE A 231 13.94 -3.37 -13.16
CA PHE A 231 14.52 -4.58 -13.73
C PHE A 231 13.57 -5.27 -14.70
N VAL A 232 12.30 -5.48 -14.34
CA VAL A 232 11.33 -6.17 -15.20
C VAL A 232 11.01 -5.36 -16.46
N SER A 233 10.94 -4.02 -16.33
CA SER A 233 10.58 -3.10 -17.43
C SER A 233 11.72 -2.80 -18.40
N THR A 234 12.97 -3.10 -18.04
CA THR A 234 14.17 -2.79 -18.85
C THR A 234 14.53 -3.96 -19.75
N GLU A 235 14.76 -3.70 -21.04
CA GLU A 235 15.23 -4.70 -21.99
C GLU A 235 16.73 -4.99 -21.84
N GLN A 236 17.54 -3.95 -21.61
CA GLN A 236 19.01 -4.03 -21.51
C GLN A 236 19.46 -4.26 -20.06
N LYS A 237 19.49 -5.52 -19.65
CA LYS A 237 19.80 -5.91 -18.26
C LYS A 237 21.21 -5.51 -17.80
N SER A 238 22.21 -5.56 -18.68
CA SER A 238 23.59 -5.14 -18.37
C SER A 238 23.64 -3.66 -18.00
N LYS A 239 23.03 -2.79 -18.81
CA LYS A 239 22.96 -1.35 -18.51
C LYS A 239 22.16 -1.05 -17.23
N PHE A 240 21.17 -1.87 -16.91
CA PHE A 240 20.46 -1.79 -15.65
C PHE A 240 21.41 -1.99 -14.47
N VAL A 241 22.19 -3.10 -14.48
CA VAL A 241 23.12 -3.41 -13.39
C VAL A 241 24.16 -2.30 -13.20
N THR A 242 24.78 -1.82 -14.29
CA THR A 242 25.75 -0.71 -14.22
C THR A 242 25.14 0.56 -13.60
N ARG A 243 23.91 0.94 -14.03
CA ARG A 243 23.22 2.11 -13.45
C ARG A 243 22.86 1.92 -12.00
N LEU A 244 22.45 0.71 -11.61
CA LEU A 244 22.12 0.38 -10.23
C LEU A 244 23.36 0.52 -9.32
N ILE A 245 24.51 0.03 -9.75
CA ILE A 245 25.77 0.16 -9.02
C ILE A 245 26.15 1.65 -8.86
N ILE A 246 26.08 2.44 -9.94
CA ILE A 246 26.39 3.86 -9.89
C ILE A 246 25.46 4.58 -8.90
N ILE A 247 24.15 4.33 -8.98
CA ILE A 247 23.17 4.93 -8.07
C ILE A 247 23.45 4.51 -6.63
N ALA A 248 23.76 3.25 -6.37
CA ALA A 248 24.08 2.76 -5.04
C ALA A 248 25.32 3.47 -4.46
N CYS A 249 26.42 3.56 -5.22
CA CYS A 249 27.63 4.27 -4.79
C CYS A 249 27.37 5.75 -4.50
N VAL A 250 26.68 6.45 -5.40
CA VAL A 250 26.32 7.85 -5.20
C VAL A 250 25.42 8.04 -3.99
N SER A 251 24.44 7.15 -3.79
CA SER A 251 23.52 7.21 -2.65
C SER A 251 24.23 7.03 -1.32
N VAL A 252 25.24 6.15 -1.22
CA VAL A 252 26.05 5.96 -0.02
C VAL A 252 26.80 7.25 0.32
N VAL A 253 27.47 7.86 -0.65
CA VAL A 253 28.23 9.11 -0.44
C VAL A 253 27.30 10.26 -0.02
N LEU A 254 26.13 10.39 -0.70
CA LEU A 254 25.16 11.44 -0.36
C LEU A 254 24.52 11.20 1.01
N LEU A 255 24.26 9.95 1.38
CA LEU A 255 23.72 9.62 2.71
C LEU A 255 24.73 9.95 3.81
N GLN A 256 25.99 9.59 3.63
CA GLN A 256 27.05 9.92 4.57
C GLN A 256 27.16 11.44 4.75
N PHE A 257 27.24 12.19 3.66
CA PHE A 257 27.26 13.67 3.70
C PHE A 257 26.01 14.24 4.39
N ALA A 258 24.84 13.71 4.13
CA ALA A 258 23.58 14.17 4.74
C ALA A 258 23.55 13.90 6.26
N VAL A 259 24.02 12.74 6.72
CA VAL A 259 24.09 12.39 8.15
C VAL A 259 25.08 13.31 8.88
N GLU A 260 26.24 13.58 8.28
CA GLU A 260 27.24 14.47 8.88
C GLU A 260 26.76 15.92 9.03
N ASN A 261 25.90 16.39 8.11
CA ASN A 261 25.46 17.81 8.06
C ASN A 261 24.04 18.06 8.60
N ILE A 262 23.23 17.02 8.81
CA ILE A 262 21.86 17.13 9.28
C ILE A 262 21.69 16.30 10.57
N PRO A 263 21.82 16.91 11.77
CA PRO A 263 21.74 16.18 13.04
C PRO A 263 20.48 15.34 13.22
N SER A 264 19.34 15.81 12.65
CA SER A 264 18.08 15.08 12.67
C SER A 264 18.13 13.73 11.94
N LEU A 265 19.20 13.43 11.20
CA LEU A 265 19.37 12.14 10.51
C LEU A 265 20.21 11.14 11.31
N ASN A 266 20.87 11.55 12.39
CA ASN A 266 21.69 10.66 13.23
C ASN A 266 20.87 9.48 13.78
N PHE A 267 19.60 9.72 14.13
CA PHE A 267 18.70 8.67 14.57
C PHE A 267 18.51 7.54 13.53
N ILE A 268 18.74 7.80 12.23
CA ILE A 268 18.67 6.77 11.19
C ILE A 268 19.80 5.78 11.39
N VAL A 269 21.04 6.27 11.60
CA VAL A 269 22.21 5.42 11.83
C VAL A 269 22.02 4.60 13.10
N GLU A 270 21.60 5.24 14.21
CA GLU A 270 21.25 4.55 15.46
C GLU A 270 20.22 3.46 15.24
N ARG A 271 19.14 3.78 14.53
CA ARG A 271 18.08 2.83 14.21
C ARG A 271 18.55 1.66 13.35
N PHE A 272 19.50 1.85 12.44
CA PHE A 272 20.03 0.76 11.63
C PHE A 272 21.10 -0.06 12.40
N SER A 273 21.85 0.53 13.33
CA SER A 273 22.81 -0.18 14.18
C SER A 273 22.12 -1.10 15.21
N GLU A 274 20.89 -0.75 15.61
CA GLU A 274 20.05 -1.55 16.53
C GLU A 274 19.33 -2.74 15.83
N LEU A 275 19.60 -3.01 14.55
CA LEU A 275 19.02 -4.15 13.85
C LEU A 275 19.46 -5.47 14.49
N GLY A 276 18.53 -6.15 15.15
CA GLY A 276 18.76 -7.45 15.79
C GLY A 276 18.78 -7.43 17.32
N SER A 277 18.96 -6.26 17.96
CA SER A 277 18.89 -6.09 19.42
C SER A 277 17.56 -5.49 19.90
N ASP A 278 16.66 -5.15 18.97
CA ASP A 278 15.40 -4.46 19.23
C ASP A 278 14.33 -5.44 19.76
N ASN A 279 13.75 -5.17 20.93
CA ASN A 279 12.64 -5.93 21.53
C ASN A 279 11.50 -6.16 20.54
N SER A 280 11.28 -5.24 19.60
CA SER A 280 10.23 -5.36 18.59
C SER A 280 10.41 -6.55 17.63
N SER A 281 11.62 -7.04 17.46
CA SER A 281 11.90 -8.24 16.63
C SER A 281 11.60 -9.51 17.40
N THR A 282 11.94 -9.55 18.69
CA THR A 282 11.63 -10.67 19.59
C THR A 282 10.14 -10.86 19.76
N ASP A 283 9.39 -9.76 19.93
CA ASP A 283 7.93 -9.78 20.03
C ASP A 283 7.28 -10.36 18.77
N ARG A 284 7.80 -10.04 17.58
CA ARG A 284 7.29 -10.59 16.31
C ARG A 284 7.52 -12.08 16.20
N PHE A 285 8.68 -12.59 16.56
CA PHE A 285 8.95 -14.04 16.56
C PHE A 285 8.03 -14.80 17.52
N ALA A 286 7.76 -14.22 18.68
CA ALA A 286 6.78 -14.79 19.62
C ALA A 286 5.35 -14.82 19.01
N MET A 287 4.92 -13.73 18.36
CA MET A 287 3.63 -13.67 17.66
C MET A 287 3.53 -14.69 16.51
N TRP A 288 4.62 -14.88 15.74
CA TRP A 288 4.67 -15.88 14.68
C TRP A 288 4.59 -17.32 15.25
N GLY A 289 5.31 -17.59 16.32
CA GLY A 289 5.23 -18.88 17.03
C GLY A 289 3.79 -19.19 17.50
N LEU A 290 3.12 -18.19 18.09
CA LEU A 290 1.72 -18.33 18.50
C LEU A 290 0.78 -18.55 17.33
N ALA A 291 0.97 -17.85 16.22
CA ALA A 291 0.17 -18.02 15.01
C ALA A 291 0.34 -19.44 14.42
N ILE A 292 1.57 -19.95 14.37
CA ILE A 292 1.85 -21.32 13.92
C ILE A 292 1.22 -22.35 14.87
N LEU A 293 1.32 -22.15 16.17
CA LEU A 293 0.69 -23.03 17.16
C LEU A 293 -0.84 -23.06 16.99
N ASN A 294 -1.48 -21.91 16.73
CA ASN A 294 -2.91 -21.87 16.47
C ASN A 294 -3.28 -22.50 15.13
N PHE A 295 -2.45 -22.36 14.11
CA PHE A 295 -2.63 -23.07 12.84
C PHE A 295 -2.67 -24.58 13.02
N THR A 296 -1.83 -25.17 13.88
CA THR A 296 -1.84 -26.63 14.11
C THR A 296 -3.14 -27.16 14.70
N LYS A 297 -3.95 -26.29 15.36
CA LYS A 297 -5.26 -26.66 15.90
C LYS A 297 -6.34 -26.81 14.82
N SER A 298 -6.24 -26.06 13.72
CA SER A 298 -7.19 -26.10 12.61
C SER A 298 -6.47 -25.86 11.27
N PRO A 299 -5.69 -26.86 10.77
CA PRO A 299 -4.81 -26.63 9.63
C PRO A 299 -5.53 -26.41 8.30
N LEU A 300 -6.75 -26.92 8.12
CA LEU A 300 -7.49 -26.78 6.86
C LEU A 300 -8.19 -25.44 6.72
N LEU A 301 -8.96 -25.01 7.73
CA LEU A 301 -9.82 -23.82 7.67
C LEU A 301 -9.32 -22.67 8.55
N GLY A 302 -8.30 -22.91 9.38
CA GLY A 302 -7.79 -21.93 10.33
C GLY A 302 -8.72 -21.74 11.54
N ILE A 303 -8.32 -20.81 12.41
CA ILE A 303 -9.07 -20.48 13.63
C ILE A 303 -10.19 -19.45 13.40
N GLY A 304 -10.37 -18.97 12.16
CA GLY A 304 -11.33 -17.95 11.77
C GLY A 304 -10.67 -16.59 11.53
N PHE A 305 -11.12 -15.89 10.48
CA PHE A 305 -10.60 -14.57 10.08
C PHE A 305 -10.79 -13.55 11.20
N LEU A 306 -9.77 -12.77 11.52
CA LEU A 306 -9.65 -11.80 12.63
C LEU A 306 -9.60 -12.44 14.04
N ASN A 307 -9.64 -13.75 14.17
CA ASN A 307 -9.68 -14.41 15.48
C ASN A 307 -8.29 -14.45 16.14
N PHE A 308 -7.21 -14.30 15.37
CA PHE A 308 -5.86 -14.20 15.94
C PHE A 308 -5.74 -13.04 16.94
N ARG A 309 -6.28 -11.88 16.60
CA ARG A 309 -6.30 -10.70 17.49
C ARG A 309 -7.07 -10.94 18.80
N GLU A 310 -8.17 -11.71 18.75
CA GLU A 310 -8.96 -12.02 19.93
C GLU A 310 -8.28 -13.08 20.81
N GLN A 311 -7.68 -14.11 20.22
CA GLN A 311 -7.00 -15.17 20.95
C GLN A 311 -5.67 -14.73 21.56
N TYR A 312 -5.02 -13.72 20.99
CA TYR A 312 -3.80 -13.15 21.56
C TYR A 312 -4.03 -12.53 22.95
N SER A 313 -5.27 -12.18 23.28
CA SER A 313 -5.64 -11.63 24.59
C SER A 313 -5.77 -12.69 25.68
N THR A 314 -5.67 -14.00 25.36
CA THR A 314 -5.80 -15.08 26.31
C THR A 314 -4.44 -15.54 26.88
N ASN A 315 -4.43 -16.18 28.04
CA ASN A 315 -3.27 -16.54 28.87
C ASN A 315 -2.10 -17.25 28.14
N LEU A 316 -2.31 -17.79 26.95
CA LEU A 316 -1.25 -18.45 26.16
C LEU A 316 -0.21 -17.44 25.61
N ALA A 317 -0.62 -16.22 25.29
CA ALA A 317 0.30 -15.18 24.83
C ALA A 317 1.27 -14.75 25.97
N ALA A 318 0.76 -14.68 27.18
CA ALA A 318 1.53 -14.30 28.35
C ALA A 318 2.68 -15.28 28.66
N GLN A 319 2.55 -16.56 28.29
CA GLN A 319 3.57 -17.58 28.54
C GLN A 319 4.76 -17.48 27.56
N PHE A 320 4.57 -16.89 26.37
CA PHE A 320 5.59 -16.76 25.34
C PHE A 320 6.31 -15.41 25.34
N ILE A 321 5.73 -14.38 25.94
CA ILE A 321 6.30 -13.03 26.00
C ILE A 321 6.78 -12.78 27.44
N ARG A 322 8.09 -12.86 27.65
CA ARG A 322 8.74 -12.92 28.96
C ARG A 322 8.56 -11.72 29.90
N ASP A 323 8.18 -10.55 29.42
CA ASP A 323 8.15 -9.31 30.21
C ASP A 323 6.81 -8.57 30.14
N LEU A 324 5.70 -9.27 30.09
CA LEU A 324 4.38 -8.68 30.10
C LEU A 324 3.98 -8.23 31.52
N THR A 325 4.35 -7.03 31.89
CA THR A 325 3.78 -6.35 33.05
C THR A 325 2.36 -5.85 32.80
N ASP A 326 1.95 -5.73 31.52
CA ASP A 326 0.60 -5.28 31.15
C ASP A 326 0.07 -5.99 29.91
N ILE A 327 -0.66 -7.10 30.13
CA ILE A 327 -1.32 -7.91 29.09
C ILE A 327 -2.35 -7.07 28.31
N SER A 328 -2.89 -6.00 28.90
CA SER A 328 -3.90 -5.15 28.27
C SER A 328 -3.34 -4.35 27.09
N SER A 329 -2.05 -4.03 27.10
CA SER A 329 -1.36 -3.28 26.03
C SER A 329 -1.16 -4.09 24.74
N TYR A 330 -1.21 -5.42 24.82
CA TYR A 330 -1.03 -6.32 23.68
C TYR A 330 -2.35 -6.83 23.07
N ARG A 331 -3.49 -6.40 23.61
CA ARG A 331 -4.79 -6.72 23.04
C ARG A 331 -4.90 -6.25 21.61
N ARG A 332 -5.35 -7.13 20.71
CA ARG A 332 -5.63 -6.85 19.29
C ARG A 332 -4.43 -6.55 18.39
N LEU A 333 -3.25 -7.11 18.72
CA LEU A 333 -2.10 -7.05 17.81
C LEU A 333 -2.23 -8.07 16.69
N ASP A 334 -1.79 -7.69 15.50
CA ASP A 334 -1.59 -8.58 14.37
C ASP A 334 -0.24 -9.29 14.48
N ALA A 335 -0.08 -10.40 13.75
CA ALA A 335 1.19 -11.13 13.69
C ALA A 335 2.34 -10.34 13.05
N HIS A 336 2.08 -9.16 12.45
CA HIS A 336 3.05 -8.39 11.66
C HIS A 336 3.70 -9.23 10.54
N ASN A 337 3.00 -10.24 10.08
CA ASN A 337 3.31 -11.03 8.90
C ASN A 337 1.98 -11.60 8.36
N VAL A 338 1.51 -11.02 7.26
CA VAL A 338 0.21 -11.37 6.67
C VAL A 338 0.14 -12.84 6.27
N TYR A 339 1.24 -13.40 5.77
CA TYR A 339 1.24 -14.80 5.30
C TYR A 339 1.03 -15.79 6.44
N ILE A 340 1.72 -15.58 7.56
CA ILE A 340 1.58 -16.42 8.75
C ILE A 340 0.19 -16.22 9.37
N GLN A 341 -0.30 -14.97 9.41
CA GLN A 341 -1.61 -14.66 9.97
C GLN A 341 -2.74 -15.26 9.12
N VAL A 342 -2.69 -15.15 7.80
CA VAL A 342 -3.66 -15.76 6.88
C VAL A 342 -3.63 -17.29 7.02
N LEU A 343 -2.45 -17.90 7.12
CA LEU A 343 -2.31 -19.32 7.35
C LEU A 343 -2.96 -19.75 8.69
N CYS A 344 -2.76 -18.97 9.74
CA CYS A 344 -3.36 -19.20 11.05
C CYS A 344 -4.89 -19.05 11.01
N GLU A 345 -5.40 -17.95 10.44
CA GLU A 345 -6.82 -17.57 10.50
C GLU A 345 -7.69 -18.28 9.46
N MET A 346 -7.15 -18.61 8.29
CA MET A 346 -7.90 -19.16 7.16
C MET A 346 -7.41 -20.58 6.75
N GLY A 347 -6.42 -21.11 7.45
CA GLY A 347 -5.82 -22.42 7.16
C GLY A 347 -5.14 -22.49 5.79
N ILE A 348 -4.81 -23.72 5.38
CA ILE A 348 -4.15 -23.97 4.09
C ILE A 348 -5.05 -23.59 2.90
N ILE A 349 -6.37 -23.76 3.04
CA ILE A 349 -7.33 -23.45 1.97
C ILE A 349 -7.32 -21.93 1.71
N GLY A 350 -7.49 -21.11 2.74
CA GLY A 350 -7.45 -19.66 2.61
C GLY A 350 -6.08 -19.16 2.16
N PHE A 351 -5.00 -19.75 2.65
CA PHE A 351 -3.63 -19.41 2.25
C PHE A 351 -3.37 -19.68 0.76
N VAL A 352 -3.84 -20.82 0.24
CA VAL A 352 -3.70 -21.17 -1.20
C VAL A 352 -4.53 -20.22 -2.06
N LEU A 353 -5.74 -19.88 -1.66
CA LEU A 353 -6.59 -18.91 -2.37
C LEU A 353 -5.94 -17.51 -2.37
N TYR A 354 -5.46 -17.05 -1.22
CA TYR A 354 -4.82 -15.74 -1.08
C TYR A 354 -3.54 -15.63 -1.92
N THR A 355 -2.63 -16.58 -1.76
CA THR A 355 -1.36 -16.59 -2.52
C THR A 355 -1.60 -16.84 -4.01
N GLY A 356 -2.54 -17.68 -4.36
CA GLY A 356 -2.96 -17.94 -5.73
C GLY A 356 -3.52 -16.69 -6.41
N ALA A 357 -4.38 -15.91 -5.74
CA ALA A 357 -4.89 -14.64 -6.24
C ALA A 357 -3.76 -13.66 -6.56
N ILE A 358 -2.78 -13.55 -5.66
CA ILE A 358 -1.61 -12.68 -5.81
C ILE A 358 -0.76 -13.11 -7.00
N ILE A 359 -0.42 -14.39 -7.09
CA ILE A 359 0.42 -14.93 -8.18
C ILE A 359 -0.25 -14.72 -9.54
N LEU A 360 -1.55 -14.96 -9.63
CA LEU A 360 -2.29 -14.75 -10.88
C LEU A 360 -2.34 -13.27 -11.27
N LEU A 361 -2.59 -12.38 -10.30
CA LEU A 361 -2.59 -10.95 -10.55
C LEU A 361 -1.23 -10.49 -11.06
N LEU A 362 -0.14 -10.90 -10.40
CA LEU A 362 1.23 -10.58 -10.81
C LEU A 362 1.54 -11.07 -12.23
N LYS A 363 1.14 -12.30 -12.55
CA LYS A 363 1.28 -12.88 -13.90
C LYS A 363 0.60 -12.02 -14.97
N TYR A 364 -0.63 -11.55 -14.72
CA TYR A 364 -1.36 -10.73 -15.69
C TYR A 364 -0.81 -9.30 -15.77
N THR A 365 -0.32 -8.75 -14.66
CA THR A 365 0.38 -7.46 -14.64
C THR A 365 1.66 -7.49 -15.47
N ILE A 366 2.49 -8.54 -15.32
CA ILE A 366 3.71 -8.71 -16.11
C ILE A 366 3.38 -8.86 -17.62
N LYS A 367 2.31 -9.58 -17.97
CA LYS A 367 1.86 -9.67 -19.37
C LYS A 367 1.45 -8.31 -19.94
N ALA A 368 0.70 -7.52 -19.18
CA ALA A 368 0.30 -6.17 -19.58
C ALA A 368 1.54 -5.25 -19.70
N LEU A 369 2.47 -5.31 -18.75
CA LEU A 369 3.70 -4.54 -18.79
C LEU A 369 4.54 -4.84 -20.05
N LYS A 370 4.71 -6.12 -20.38
CA LYS A 370 5.41 -6.54 -21.61
C LYS A 370 4.71 -6.06 -22.88
N TYR A 371 3.38 -6.09 -22.91
CA TYR A 371 2.58 -5.63 -24.04
C TYR A 371 2.77 -4.11 -24.26
N PHE A 372 2.51 -3.29 -23.25
CA PHE A 372 2.61 -1.83 -23.36
C PHE A 372 4.04 -1.30 -23.45
N SER A 373 5.03 -2.08 -23.07
CA SER A 373 6.45 -1.78 -23.36
C SER A 373 6.77 -1.85 -24.84
N LYS A 374 6.08 -2.74 -25.60
CA LYS A 374 6.27 -2.90 -27.05
C LYS A 374 5.46 -1.87 -27.86
N THR A 375 4.22 -1.57 -27.45
CA THR A 375 3.33 -0.65 -28.20
C THR A 375 3.67 0.82 -28.01
N GLN A 376 4.60 1.16 -27.10
CA GLN A 376 5.00 2.53 -26.76
C GLN A 376 3.84 3.44 -26.28
N GLU A 377 2.76 2.86 -25.79
CA GLU A 377 1.67 3.58 -25.14
C GLU A 377 2.08 3.95 -23.70
N TYR A 378 2.81 5.05 -23.54
CA TYR A 378 3.45 5.45 -22.29
C TYR A 378 2.51 5.55 -21.09
N GLN A 379 1.26 5.96 -21.29
CA GLN A 379 0.27 6.04 -20.22
C GLN A 379 -0.05 4.66 -19.64
N TYR A 380 -0.25 3.66 -20.49
CA TYR A 380 -0.57 2.29 -20.05
C TYR A 380 0.68 1.55 -19.59
N LYS A 381 1.84 1.83 -20.18
CA LYS A 381 3.13 1.36 -19.67
C LYS A 381 3.36 1.85 -18.25
N TYR A 382 3.15 3.15 -17.99
CA TYR A 382 3.21 3.72 -16.64
C TYR A 382 2.28 3.00 -15.68
N ALA A 383 1.01 2.82 -16.06
CA ALA A 383 0.01 2.16 -15.22
C ALA A 383 0.40 0.71 -14.90
N ALA A 384 0.92 -0.04 -15.87
CA ALA A 384 1.41 -1.40 -15.67
C ALA A 384 2.61 -1.44 -14.71
N MET A 385 3.55 -0.51 -14.84
CA MET A 385 4.70 -0.37 -13.94
C MET A 385 4.26 0.00 -12.52
N LEU A 386 3.30 0.93 -12.38
CA LEU A 386 2.77 1.33 -11.09
C LEU A 386 2.05 0.17 -10.40
N SER A 387 1.19 -0.55 -11.14
CA SER A 387 0.50 -1.73 -10.62
C SER A 387 1.49 -2.80 -10.16
N PHE A 388 2.51 -3.08 -10.96
CA PHE A 388 3.57 -4.03 -10.59
C PHE A 388 4.32 -3.58 -9.33
N CYS A 389 4.71 -2.31 -9.28
CA CYS A 389 5.42 -1.73 -8.14
C CYS A 389 4.61 -1.82 -6.84
N PHE A 390 3.32 -1.47 -6.89
CA PHE A 390 2.43 -1.57 -5.74
C PHE A 390 2.23 -3.02 -5.28
N GLN A 391 2.10 -3.97 -6.21
CA GLN A 391 2.01 -5.39 -5.86
C GLN A 391 3.28 -5.88 -5.17
N ILE A 392 4.46 -5.59 -5.73
CA ILE A 392 5.73 -5.98 -5.11
C ILE A 392 5.91 -5.33 -3.75
N PHE A 393 5.60 -4.02 -3.62
CA PHE A 393 5.64 -3.34 -2.33
C PHE A 393 4.70 -4.01 -1.32
N TYR A 394 3.45 -4.28 -1.70
CA TYR A 394 2.47 -4.94 -0.85
C TYR A 394 2.97 -6.33 -0.40
N LEU A 395 3.48 -7.14 -1.32
CA LEU A 395 4.02 -8.48 -1.02
C LEU A 395 5.17 -8.43 -0.01
N LEU A 396 6.14 -7.55 -0.25
CA LEU A 396 7.33 -7.44 0.59
C LEU A 396 6.98 -6.83 1.96
N TYR A 397 6.13 -5.80 1.98
CA TYR A 397 5.72 -5.19 3.23
C TYR A 397 4.82 -6.13 4.05
N SER A 398 4.09 -7.07 3.43
CA SER A 398 3.33 -8.12 4.10
C SER A 398 4.19 -9.09 4.92
N LEU A 399 5.52 -9.15 4.68
CA LEU A 399 6.46 -9.92 5.50
C LEU A 399 6.71 -9.29 6.89
N SER A 400 6.46 -7.98 7.04
CA SER A 400 6.78 -7.22 8.26
C SER A 400 5.70 -6.24 8.68
N GLY A 401 4.52 -6.28 8.05
CA GLY A 401 3.38 -5.41 8.29
C GLY A 401 2.06 -6.15 8.19
N ASN A 402 0.97 -5.39 8.33
CA ASN A 402 -0.40 -5.90 8.43
C ASN A 402 -1.24 -5.58 7.19
N CYS A 403 -0.64 -5.61 6.00
CA CYS A 403 -1.17 -5.06 4.75
C CYS A 403 -2.62 -5.48 4.39
N LEU A 404 -3.04 -6.71 4.72
CA LEU A 404 -4.40 -7.17 4.49
C LEU A 404 -5.39 -6.56 5.51
N TYR A 405 -4.91 -6.32 6.72
CA TYR A 405 -5.71 -5.92 7.88
C TYR A 405 -5.75 -4.40 8.09
N ASP A 406 -4.92 -3.65 7.37
CA ASP A 406 -4.82 -2.20 7.46
C ASP A 406 -5.13 -1.51 6.12
N MET A 407 -5.01 -0.19 6.09
CA MET A 407 -5.27 0.63 4.89
C MET A 407 -4.31 0.34 3.73
N THR A 408 -3.18 -0.35 3.94
CA THR A 408 -2.24 -0.69 2.86
C THR A 408 -2.90 -1.60 1.83
N PHE A 409 -3.97 -2.30 2.19
CA PHE A 409 -4.76 -3.11 1.28
C PHE A 409 -5.35 -2.31 0.11
N TYR A 410 -5.63 -1.01 0.28
CA TYR A 410 -6.06 -0.16 -0.84
C TYR A 410 -5.04 -0.07 -1.97
N LEU A 411 -3.74 -0.16 -1.69
CA LEU A 411 -2.72 -0.21 -2.75
C LEU A 411 -2.86 -1.47 -3.60
N TYR A 412 -3.16 -2.59 -2.96
CA TYR A 412 -3.40 -3.84 -3.66
C TYR A 412 -4.68 -3.78 -4.49
N ILE A 413 -5.76 -3.20 -3.97
CA ILE A 413 -7.02 -2.95 -4.70
C ILE A 413 -6.76 -2.10 -5.94
N ILE A 414 -6.03 -0.99 -5.79
CA ILE A 414 -5.66 -0.11 -6.90
C ILE A 414 -4.85 -0.87 -7.95
N ALA A 415 -3.87 -1.65 -7.53
CA ALA A 415 -3.05 -2.45 -8.43
C ALA A 415 -3.88 -3.52 -9.17
N MET A 416 -4.83 -4.15 -8.48
CA MET A 416 -5.76 -5.12 -9.04
C MET A 416 -6.68 -4.47 -10.08
N ALA A 417 -7.23 -3.30 -9.77
CA ALA A 417 -8.08 -2.53 -10.69
C ALA A 417 -7.31 -2.08 -11.94
N ILE A 418 -6.09 -1.55 -11.78
CA ILE A 418 -5.23 -1.17 -12.92
C ILE A 418 -4.97 -2.38 -13.82
N THR A 419 -4.58 -3.51 -13.23
CA THR A 419 -4.31 -4.73 -14.00
C THR A 419 -5.54 -5.19 -14.78
N GLY A 420 -6.73 -5.12 -14.18
CA GLY A 420 -7.99 -5.43 -14.84
C GLY A 420 -8.26 -4.51 -16.04
N ALA A 421 -8.17 -3.20 -15.83
CA ALA A 421 -8.37 -2.19 -16.87
C ALA A 421 -7.39 -2.33 -18.04
N LEU A 422 -6.12 -2.62 -17.74
CA LEU A 422 -5.09 -2.83 -18.77
C LEU A 422 -5.36 -4.09 -19.60
N ASN A 423 -5.79 -5.19 -18.99
CA ASN A 423 -6.15 -6.39 -19.73
C ASN A 423 -7.43 -6.20 -20.56
N PHE A 424 -8.40 -5.44 -20.05
CA PHE A 424 -9.57 -5.01 -20.82
C PHE A 424 -9.16 -4.22 -22.08
N ARG A 425 -8.26 -3.25 -21.94
CA ARG A 425 -7.72 -2.46 -23.05
C ARG A 425 -7.01 -3.33 -24.10
N ILE A 426 -6.17 -4.29 -23.66
CA ILE A 426 -5.48 -5.23 -24.55
C ILE A 426 -6.47 -6.08 -25.33
N ASP A 427 -7.52 -6.58 -24.66
CA ASP A 427 -8.50 -7.43 -25.33
C ASP A 427 -9.33 -6.63 -26.34
N LYS A 428 -9.65 -5.36 -26.03
CA LYS A 428 -10.34 -4.44 -26.97
C LYS A 428 -9.50 -4.18 -28.21
N GLN A 429 -8.21 -3.87 -28.07
CA GLN A 429 -7.29 -3.61 -29.19
C GLN A 429 -7.02 -4.85 -30.08
N ARG A 430 -7.33 -6.04 -29.62
CA ARG A 430 -7.23 -7.27 -30.41
C ARG A 430 -8.48 -7.57 -31.23
N LEU A 431 -9.58 -6.93 -30.88
CA LEU A 431 -10.86 -7.07 -31.58
C LEU A 431 -11.06 -5.99 -32.66
N GLU A 432 -10.36 -4.85 -32.49
CA GLU A 432 -10.24 -3.79 -33.49
C GLU A 432 -9.14 -4.14 -34.51
#